data_52cdbed53409304029a913035a154c03
#
_entry.id   52cdbed53409304029a913035a154c03
#
_cell.length_a   1.000
_cell.length_b   1.000
_cell.length_c   1.000
_cell.angle_alpha   90.00
_cell.angle_beta   90.00
_cell.angle_gamma   90.00
#
_symmetry.space_group_name_H-M   'P 1'
#
loop_
_entity.id
_entity.type
_entity.pdbx_description
1 polymer ?
#
loop_
_entity_poly.entity_id
_entity_poly.type
_entity_poly.pdbx_seq_one_letter_code
_entity_poly.pdbx_strand_id
1 'polypeptide(L)'
;MKAKNILSKFIMLTIALIFLFTLPGCASVLPQTVSILEQSKESTQPQIPAQEKDKSDLNILSEFNKAVSAVAEKVKPSVVNIMVKVIQKDIFGNTQEGEGVGSGIIYSSDGYIITNNHVAGTAEELLVTLYDGSEFPAHLVGADSNTDIAVIKIEVPDLQPAEFTSIDNITVGELAIAVGSPFGLQQTVTQGVVSAIGRDLQPSSDSYPMVDLIQTDAAINPGNSGGALVNSSGQVFGINTMIYSPSGANSGVGFAIPSDTAVNIADQIIKNGEASIPYIGIEMGKNTTDVKGIFVENVLNGYPAENSGIKAGDIITEFAGKDVETPYQLLAQLLRHDVGDNIKVRIYRDGKYLEINLVLAQPPQEQAA
;
A
#
# COMPACT_ATOMS: atom_id res chain seq x y z
N MET A 1 4.84 49.79 19.43
CA MET A 1 4.12 48.54 19.59
C MET A 1 2.93 48.61 20.54
N LYS A 2 1.98 49.57 20.39
CA LYS A 2 0.79 49.66 21.27
C LYS A 2 -0.53 50.03 20.55
N ALA A 3 -0.59 49.88 19.21
CA ALA A 3 -1.77 50.30 18.43
C ALA A 3 -2.58 49.12 17.79
N LYS A 4 -2.16 47.85 17.91
CA LYS A 4 -2.86 46.73 17.30
C LYS A 4 -3.87 46.01 18.18
N ASN A 5 -3.93 46.28 19.49
CA ASN A 5 -4.83 45.58 20.42
C ASN A 5 -6.16 46.29 20.72
N ILE A 6 -6.43 47.46 20.13
CA ILE A 6 -7.66 48.20 20.38
C ILE A 6 -8.73 47.92 19.33
N LEU A 7 -8.33 47.55 18.09
CA LEU A 7 -9.28 47.28 17.00
C LEU A 7 -9.99 45.91 17.11
N SER A 8 -9.36 44.94 17.76
CA SER A 8 -9.93 43.58 17.97
C SER A 8 -11.02 43.54 19.04
N LYS A 9 -11.02 44.45 20.01
CA LYS A 9 -12.03 44.53 21.08
C LYS A 9 -13.30 45.29 20.70
N PHE A 10 -13.24 46.12 19.66
CA PHE A 10 -14.41 46.88 19.19
C PHE A 10 -15.30 46.07 18.23
N ILE A 11 -14.75 45.07 17.52
CA ILE A 11 -15.54 44.23 16.60
C ILE A 11 -16.35 43.16 17.34
N MET A 12 -15.95 42.75 18.54
CA MET A 12 -16.69 41.78 19.35
C MET A 12 -17.89 42.37 20.12
N LEU A 13 -17.93 43.72 20.31
CA LEU A 13 -19.02 44.35 21.05
C LEU A 13 -20.19 44.80 20.16
N THR A 14 -20.00 44.87 18.83
CA THR A 14 -21.06 45.27 17.90
C THR A 14 -21.93 44.10 17.40
N ILE A 15 -21.52 42.85 17.57
CA ILE A 15 -22.29 41.65 17.17
C ILE A 15 -23.28 41.22 18.29
N ALA A 16 -23.06 41.62 19.54
CA ALA A 16 -23.93 41.28 20.66
C ALA A 16 -25.18 42.19 20.81
N LEU A 17 -25.30 43.28 20.04
CA LEU A 17 -26.40 44.25 20.19
C LEU A 17 -27.50 44.18 19.12
N ILE A 18 -27.44 43.24 18.16
CA ILE A 18 -28.42 43.12 17.06
C ILE A 18 -29.47 42.03 17.31
N PHE A 19 -29.39 41.28 18.43
CA PHE A 19 -30.32 40.17 18.70
C PHE A 19 -31.43 40.46 19.75
N LEU A 20 -31.69 41.75 20.08
CA LEU A 20 -32.63 42.10 21.16
C LEU A 20 -33.86 42.92 20.75
N PHE A 21 -34.22 43.02 19.47
CA PHE A 21 -35.46 43.73 19.10
C PHE A 21 -36.16 43.01 17.94
N THR A 22 -37.02 42.00 18.22
CA THR A 22 -38.26 41.74 17.48
C THR A 22 -39.05 40.61 18.20
N LEU A 23 -39.90 40.98 19.13
CA LEU A 23 -41.09 40.22 19.51
C LEU A 23 -42.31 41.10 19.23
N PRO A 24 -43.22 40.75 18.31
CA PRO A 24 -44.54 41.35 18.29
C PRO A 24 -45.51 40.51 19.14
N GLY A 25 -46.36 41.24 19.88
CA GLY A 25 -47.22 40.82 20.94
C GLY A 25 -48.32 39.82 20.58
N CYS A 26 -48.69 39.12 21.61
CA CYS A 26 -49.90 38.31 21.71
C CYS A 26 -51.15 39.20 21.67
N ALA A 27 -52.01 38.96 20.66
CA ALA A 27 -53.42 39.31 20.75
C ALA A 27 -54.24 38.04 20.91
N SER A 28 -54.91 37.98 22.03
CA SER A 28 -55.86 36.91 22.39
C SER A 28 -57.13 36.99 21.52
N VAL A 29 -57.42 35.93 20.76
CA VAL A 29 -58.75 35.73 20.12
C VAL A 29 -59.32 34.41 20.62
N LEU A 30 -60.51 34.51 21.24
CA LEU A 30 -61.31 33.38 21.72
C LEU A 30 -61.79 32.46 20.58
N PRO A 31 -61.94 31.16 20.80
CA PRO A 31 -62.30 30.21 19.74
C PRO A 31 -63.83 30.24 19.47
N GLN A 32 -64.17 30.48 18.21
CA GLN A 32 -65.47 30.11 17.69
C GLN A 32 -65.41 28.65 17.25
N THR A 33 -66.30 27.85 17.88
CA THR A 33 -66.57 26.47 17.50
C THR A 33 -67.22 26.41 16.11
N VAL A 34 -66.46 25.98 15.10
CA VAL A 34 -67.05 25.55 13.82
C VAL A 34 -66.91 24.05 13.76
N SER A 35 -68.01 23.36 13.81
CA SER A 35 -68.13 21.93 13.55
C SER A 35 -67.97 21.69 12.05
N ILE A 36 -66.79 21.20 11.67
CA ILE A 36 -66.54 20.68 10.31
C ILE A 36 -66.61 19.16 10.38
N LEU A 37 -67.57 18.61 9.65
CA LEU A 37 -67.69 17.17 9.38
C LEU A 37 -66.37 16.61 8.89
N GLU A 38 -65.76 15.71 9.65
CA GLU A 38 -64.65 14.87 9.25
C GLU A 38 -65.09 13.96 8.11
N GLN A 39 -64.78 14.34 6.87
CA GLN A 39 -64.59 13.38 5.79
C GLN A 39 -63.15 12.86 5.88
N SER A 40 -63.02 11.70 6.50
CA SER A 40 -61.77 10.91 6.47
C SER A 40 -61.44 10.55 5.00
N LYS A 41 -60.61 11.34 4.35
CA LYS A 41 -59.87 10.87 3.19
C LYS A 41 -58.77 9.93 3.71
N GLU A 42 -59.04 8.65 3.57
CA GLU A 42 -58.04 7.59 3.68
C GLU A 42 -56.88 7.90 2.75
N SER A 43 -55.79 8.42 3.29
CA SER A 43 -54.53 8.58 2.59
C SER A 43 -53.96 7.20 2.38
N THR A 44 -54.18 6.62 1.22
CA THR A 44 -53.50 5.42 0.77
C THR A 44 -52.04 5.79 0.56
N GLN A 45 -51.24 5.69 1.61
CA GLN A 45 -49.77 5.60 1.44
C GLN A 45 -49.49 4.37 0.57
N PRO A 46 -48.66 4.46 -0.46
CA PRO A 46 -48.21 3.28 -1.16
C PRO A 46 -47.50 2.36 -0.17
N GLN A 47 -48.17 1.29 0.22
CA GLN A 47 -47.54 0.20 0.94
C GLN A 47 -46.51 -0.42 -0.05
N ILE A 48 -45.22 -0.15 0.18
CA ILE A 48 -44.16 -0.97 -0.40
C ILE A 48 -44.41 -2.37 0.10
N PRO A 49 -44.66 -3.36 -0.79
CA PRO A 49 -44.83 -4.74 -0.35
C PRO A 49 -43.61 -5.11 0.50
N ALA A 50 -43.81 -5.55 1.73
CA ALA A 50 -42.73 -6.16 2.48
C ALA A 50 -42.31 -7.41 1.68
N GLN A 51 -41.23 -7.29 0.92
CA GLN A 51 -40.58 -8.46 0.37
C GLN A 51 -40.23 -9.35 1.56
N GLU A 52 -40.82 -10.54 1.61
CA GLU A 52 -40.31 -11.61 2.47
C GLU A 52 -38.86 -11.75 2.16
N LYS A 53 -38.01 -11.28 3.08
CA LYS A 53 -36.53 -11.47 2.97
C LYS A 53 -36.32 -12.97 2.91
N ASP A 54 -35.93 -13.44 1.73
CA ASP A 54 -35.63 -14.83 1.49
C ASP A 54 -34.57 -15.27 2.53
N LYS A 55 -34.87 -16.31 3.30
CA LYS A 55 -33.95 -16.81 4.33
C LYS A 55 -32.60 -17.23 3.73
N SER A 56 -32.55 -17.46 2.42
CA SER A 56 -31.34 -17.76 1.66
C SER A 56 -30.38 -16.57 1.64
N ASP A 57 -30.86 -15.32 1.46
CA ASP A 57 -30.02 -14.13 1.39
C ASP A 57 -29.35 -13.80 2.74
N LEU A 58 -30.07 -14.04 3.84
CA LEU A 58 -29.52 -13.88 5.19
C LEU A 58 -28.42 -14.92 5.49
N ASN A 59 -28.51 -16.11 4.89
CA ASN A 59 -27.49 -17.16 5.01
C ASN A 59 -26.19 -16.77 4.31
N ILE A 60 -26.26 -16.24 3.08
CA ILE A 60 -25.08 -15.84 2.29
C ILE A 60 -24.30 -14.74 3.02
N LEU A 61 -24.98 -13.70 3.54
CA LEU A 61 -24.31 -12.63 4.30
C LEU A 61 -23.68 -13.15 5.60
N SER A 62 -24.34 -14.09 6.28
CA SER A 62 -23.79 -14.70 7.49
C SER A 62 -22.55 -15.53 7.19
N GLU A 63 -22.55 -16.27 6.09
CA GLU A 63 -21.40 -17.07 5.65
C GLU A 63 -20.24 -16.19 5.21
N PHE A 64 -20.51 -15.13 4.47
CA PHE A 64 -19.50 -14.14 4.10
C PHE A 64 -18.82 -13.51 5.33
N ASN A 65 -19.62 -13.06 6.31
CA ASN A 65 -19.08 -12.49 7.54
C ASN A 65 -18.21 -13.49 8.32
N LYS A 66 -18.65 -14.77 8.39
CA LYS A 66 -17.85 -15.83 9.02
C LYS A 66 -16.54 -16.07 8.28
N ALA A 67 -16.56 -16.05 6.94
CA ALA A 67 -15.37 -16.24 6.12
C ALA A 67 -14.36 -15.11 6.37
N VAL A 68 -14.78 -13.84 6.32
CA VAL A 68 -13.91 -12.70 6.59
C VAL A 68 -13.33 -12.74 8.02
N SER A 69 -14.17 -13.07 9.01
CA SER A 69 -13.71 -13.20 10.40
C SER A 69 -12.71 -14.34 10.57
N ALA A 70 -12.93 -15.48 9.91
CA ALA A 70 -12.01 -16.62 9.96
C ALA A 70 -10.65 -16.28 9.33
N VAL A 71 -10.63 -15.54 8.20
CA VAL A 71 -9.39 -15.04 7.60
C VAL A 71 -8.66 -14.10 8.56
N ALA A 72 -9.37 -13.15 9.17
CA ALA A 72 -8.78 -12.24 10.15
C ALA A 72 -8.15 -13.00 11.33
N GLU A 73 -8.87 -13.95 11.92
CA GLU A 73 -8.34 -14.76 13.04
C GLU A 73 -7.14 -15.62 12.64
N LYS A 74 -7.09 -16.14 11.41
CA LYS A 74 -5.95 -16.89 10.87
C LYS A 74 -4.71 -16.01 10.76
N VAL A 75 -4.85 -14.77 10.27
CA VAL A 75 -3.74 -13.90 9.87
C VAL A 75 -3.22 -13.05 11.03
N LYS A 76 -4.08 -12.61 11.95
CA LYS A 76 -3.71 -11.74 13.07
C LYS A 76 -2.46 -12.19 13.85
N PRO A 77 -2.27 -13.48 14.19
CA PRO A 77 -1.08 -13.92 14.90
C PRO A 77 0.24 -13.71 14.16
N SER A 78 0.16 -13.55 12.82
CA SER A 78 1.33 -13.32 11.96
C SER A 78 1.58 -11.83 11.67
N VAL A 79 0.75 -10.91 12.21
CA VAL A 79 0.90 -9.46 12.02
C VAL A 79 1.23 -8.80 13.36
N VAL A 80 2.31 -8.02 13.37
CA VAL A 80 2.85 -7.37 14.56
C VAL A 80 2.72 -5.86 14.48
N ASN A 81 2.74 -5.21 15.64
CA ASN A 81 2.97 -3.78 15.76
C ASN A 81 4.47 -3.50 15.82
N ILE A 82 4.91 -2.44 15.16
CA ILE A 82 6.28 -1.94 15.22
C ILE A 82 6.22 -0.50 15.73
N MET A 83 6.79 -0.26 16.89
CA MET A 83 7.06 1.07 17.41
C MET A 83 8.50 1.44 17.10
N VAL A 84 8.70 2.62 16.56
CA VAL A 84 10.03 3.12 16.18
C VAL A 84 10.32 4.41 16.92
N LYS A 85 11.56 4.57 17.38
CA LYS A 85 12.09 5.84 17.84
C LYS A 85 13.09 6.37 16.82
N VAL A 86 12.90 7.62 16.44
CA VAL A 86 13.75 8.33 15.49
C VAL A 86 14.35 9.51 16.19
N ILE A 87 15.67 9.65 16.10
CA ILE A 87 16.40 10.79 16.65
C ILE A 87 16.68 11.76 15.49
N GLN A 88 15.98 12.90 15.48
CA GLN A 88 16.26 13.98 14.53
C GLN A 88 17.14 15.04 15.18
N LYS A 89 18.24 15.42 14.52
CA LYS A 89 19.07 16.57 14.92
C LYS A 89 18.67 17.78 14.11
N ASP A 90 18.32 18.87 14.80
CA ASP A 90 18.10 20.13 14.12
C ASP A 90 19.42 20.76 13.62
N ILE A 91 19.32 21.80 12.81
CA ILE A 91 20.49 22.53 12.27
C ILE A 91 21.38 23.15 13.36
N PHE A 92 20.93 23.20 14.60
CA PHE A 92 21.68 23.69 15.75
C PHE A 92 22.27 22.56 16.61
N GLY A 93 22.07 21.28 16.20
CA GLY A 93 22.56 20.11 16.90
C GLY A 93 21.69 19.67 18.07
N ASN A 94 20.50 20.26 18.26
CA ASN A 94 19.56 19.79 19.28
C ASN A 94 18.89 18.50 18.80
N THR A 95 18.78 17.55 19.69
CA THR A 95 18.14 16.27 19.43
C THR A 95 16.65 16.36 19.69
N GLN A 96 15.82 16.00 18.72
CA GLN A 96 14.40 15.79 18.91
C GLN A 96 14.10 14.29 18.74
N GLU A 97 13.46 13.71 19.76
CA GLU A 97 12.97 12.34 19.69
C GLU A 97 11.58 12.38 19.04
N GLY A 98 11.38 11.56 18.01
CA GLY A 98 10.11 11.29 17.38
C GLY A 98 9.74 9.84 17.57
N GLU A 99 8.46 9.56 17.74
CA GLU A 99 7.93 8.19 17.75
C GLU A 99 7.11 7.98 16.48
N GLY A 100 7.28 6.79 15.87
CA GLY A 100 6.48 6.34 14.74
C GLY A 100 5.88 4.98 15.04
N VAL A 101 4.82 4.64 14.36
CA VAL A 101 4.14 3.36 14.49
C VAL A 101 3.83 2.79 13.11
N GLY A 102 4.09 1.50 12.93
CA GLY A 102 3.76 0.75 11.74
C GLY A 102 3.38 -0.69 12.09
N SER A 103 3.24 -1.49 11.08
CA SER A 103 3.00 -2.93 11.17
C SER A 103 4.14 -3.73 10.55
N GLY A 104 4.20 -5.00 10.85
CA GLY A 104 5.07 -5.97 10.19
C GLY A 104 4.39 -7.31 10.04
N ILE A 105 4.95 -8.15 9.19
CA ILE A 105 4.47 -9.50 8.91
C ILE A 105 5.57 -10.48 9.32
N ILE A 106 5.27 -11.39 10.21
CA ILE A 106 6.18 -12.46 10.59
C ILE A 106 6.46 -13.32 9.35
N TYR A 107 7.72 -13.28 8.89
CA TYR A 107 8.17 -13.99 7.70
C TYR A 107 8.63 -15.41 8.01
N SER A 108 9.32 -15.57 9.13
CA SER A 108 9.85 -16.88 9.54
C SER A 108 9.62 -17.17 11.02
N SER A 109 9.58 -18.44 11.37
CA SER A 109 9.34 -18.90 12.77
C SER A 109 10.47 -18.54 13.74
N ASP A 110 11.65 -18.19 13.23
CA ASP A 110 12.81 -17.77 14.03
C ASP A 110 12.88 -16.26 14.24
N GLY A 111 11.90 -15.47 13.72
CA GLY A 111 11.70 -14.08 14.09
C GLY A 111 12.06 -13.02 13.05
N TYR A 112 12.28 -13.38 11.79
CA TYR A 112 12.34 -12.38 10.72
C TYR A 112 10.96 -11.81 10.44
N ILE A 113 10.89 -10.49 10.25
CA ILE A 113 9.65 -9.74 10.04
C ILE A 113 9.86 -8.82 8.84
N ILE A 114 8.97 -8.88 7.85
CA ILE A 114 8.92 -7.96 6.72
C ILE A 114 8.09 -6.75 7.11
N THR A 115 8.57 -5.55 6.79
CA THR A 115 7.86 -4.28 6.96
C THR A 115 8.24 -3.29 5.85
N ASN A 116 7.77 -2.05 5.91
CA ASN A 116 8.23 -1.01 4.99
C ASN A 116 9.52 -0.34 5.47
N ASN A 117 10.35 0.09 4.50
CA ASN A 117 11.54 0.89 4.78
C ASN A 117 11.18 2.20 5.48
N HIS A 118 10.13 2.91 5.04
CA HIS A 118 9.72 4.16 5.69
C HIS A 118 9.24 3.95 7.14
N VAL A 119 8.91 2.72 7.55
CA VAL A 119 8.59 2.38 8.95
C VAL A 119 9.86 2.14 9.74
N ALA A 120 10.76 1.27 9.29
CA ALA A 120 11.87 0.76 10.10
C ALA A 120 13.27 1.17 9.64
N GLY A 121 13.44 1.64 8.39
CA GLY A 121 14.74 1.82 7.76
C GLY A 121 15.66 2.87 8.41
N THR A 122 15.10 3.84 9.13
CA THR A 122 15.87 4.91 9.82
C THR A 122 15.67 4.92 11.33
N ALA A 123 15.13 3.83 11.90
CA ALA A 123 14.85 3.73 13.33
C ALA A 123 16.15 3.53 14.14
N GLU A 124 16.30 4.28 15.21
CA GLU A 124 17.36 4.10 16.19
C GLU A 124 17.03 2.96 17.18
N GLU A 125 15.76 2.87 17.57
CA GLU A 125 15.24 1.79 18.41
C GLU A 125 13.96 1.23 17.77
N LEU A 126 13.84 -0.09 17.83
CA LEU A 126 12.69 -0.84 17.32
C LEU A 126 12.12 -1.69 18.46
N LEU A 127 10.82 -1.58 18.68
CA LEU A 127 10.05 -2.43 19.58
C LEU A 127 8.93 -3.10 18.82
N VAL A 128 8.86 -4.42 18.88
CA VAL A 128 7.82 -5.23 18.25
C VAL A 128 6.86 -5.73 19.31
N THR A 129 5.57 -5.50 19.11
CA THR A 129 4.49 -6.07 19.95
C THR A 129 3.78 -7.15 19.16
N LEU A 130 3.77 -8.37 19.68
CA LEU A 130 3.09 -9.54 19.12
C LEU A 130 1.56 -9.47 19.36
N TYR A 131 0.84 -10.41 18.73
CA TYR A 131 -0.62 -10.52 18.85
C TYR A 131 -1.12 -10.72 20.29
N ASP A 132 -0.34 -11.42 21.11
CA ASP A 132 -0.65 -11.68 22.54
C ASP A 132 -0.32 -10.51 23.47
N GLY A 133 0.24 -9.41 22.93
CA GLY A 133 0.66 -8.23 23.68
C GLY A 133 2.07 -8.30 24.22
N SER A 134 2.83 -9.37 23.98
CA SER A 134 4.22 -9.46 24.37
C SER A 134 5.09 -8.51 23.55
N GLU A 135 6.06 -7.86 24.18
CA GLU A 135 6.93 -6.87 23.56
C GLU A 135 8.37 -7.35 23.50
N PHE A 136 9.02 -7.17 22.37
CA PHE A 136 10.39 -7.58 22.13
C PHE A 136 11.19 -6.48 21.42
N PRO A 137 12.43 -6.19 21.88
CA PRO A 137 13.32 -5.35 21.12
C PRO A 137 13.66 -6.02 19.78
N ALA A 138 13.73 -5.23 18.72
CA ALA A 138 14.08 -5.70 17.39
C ALA A 138 15.32 -4.96 16.88
N HIS A 139 16.01 -5.55 15.91
CA HIS A 139 17.07 -4.89 15.18
C HIS A 139 16.80 -4.93 13.68
N LEU A 140 17.25 -3.91 12.99
CA LEU A 140 17.18 -3.84 11.53
C LEU A 140 18.20 -4.82 10.93
N VAL A 141 17.75 -5.73 10.09
CA VAL A 141 18.61 -6.64 9.31
C VAL A 141 19.12 -5.92 8.07
N GLY A 142 18.23 -5.22 7.39
CA GLY A 142 18.52 -4.40 6.23
C GLY A 142 17.25 -3.77 5.68
N ALA A 143 17.44 -2.82 4.77
CA ALA A 143 16.33 -2.12 4.13
C ALA A 143 16.71 -1.68 2.72
N ASP A 144 15.72 -1.65 1.83
CA ASP A 144 15.84 -1.08 0.49
C ASP A 144 14.84 0.07 0.30
N SER A 145 15.38 1.26 0.14
CA SER A 145 14.59 2.47 -0.03
C SER A 145 13.88 2.56 -1.39
N ASN A 146 14.37 1.84 -2.40
CA ASN A 146 13.81 1.87 -3.74
C ASN A 146 12.50 1.08 -3.82
N THR A 147 12.44 -0.07 -3.13
CA THR A 147 11.23 -0.91 -3.07
C THR A 147 10.37 -0.62 -1.86
N ASP A 148 10.84 0.20 -0.91
CA ASP A 148 10.20 0.46 0.38
C ASP A 148 10.01 -0.80 1.23
N ILE A 149 10.94 -1.77 1.16
CA ILE A 149 10.94 -2.98 1.98
C ILE A 149 12.08 -2.92 3.00
N ALA A 150 11.78 -3.35 4.22
CA ALA A 150 12.75 -3.58 5.28
C ALA A 150 12.50 -4.94 5.95
N VAL A 151 13.58 -5.52 6.47
CA VAL A 151 13.53 -6.72 7.31
C VAL A 151 14.08 -6.37 8.67
N ILE A 152 13.32 -6.70 9.71
CA ILE A 152 13.76 -6.61 11.11
C ILE A 152 13.74 -8.00 11.74
N LYS A 153 14.43 -8.16 12.86
CA LYS A 153 14.56 -9.45 13.56
C LYS A 153 14.29 -9.27 15.04
N ILE A 154 13.49 -10.19 15.60
CA ILE A 154 13.32 -10.39 17.04
C ILE A 154 13.86 -11.78 17.42
N GLU A 155 14.39 -11.90 18.63
CA GLU A 155 14.96 -13.16 19.14
C GLU A 155 13.89 -13.97 19.90
N VAL A 156 12.88 -14.46 19.16
CA VAL A 156 11.77 -15.25 19.70
C VAL A 156 11.57 -16.48 18.81
N PRO A 157 11.64 -17.69 19.36
CA PRO A 157 11.39 -18.91 18.61
C PRO A 157 9.89 -19.19 18.46
N ASP A 158 9.58 -20.14 17.58
CA ASP A 158 8.26 -20.74 17.39
C ASP A 158 7.13 -19.73 17.06
N LEU A 159 7.49 -18.64 16.39
CA LEU A 159 6.49 -17.69 15.87
C LEU A 159 5.67 -18.34 14.76
N GLN A 160 4.46 -17.81 14.52
CA GLN A 160 3.59 -18.22 13.42
C GLN A 160 3.87 -17.36 12.18
N PRO A 161 4.58 -17.86 11.15
CA PRO A 161 4.78 -17.12 9.92
C PRO A 161 3.48 -16.95 9.12
N ALA A 162 3.38 -15.87 8.36
CA ALA A 162 2.31 -15.71 7.38
C ALA A 162 2.53 -16.64 6.17
N GLU A 163 1.44 -17.06 5.55
CA GLU A 163 1.49 -17.74 4.25
C GLU A 163 1.48 -16.69 3.14
N PHE A 164 2.45 -16.77 2.22
CA PHE A 164 2.52 -15.89 1.05
C PHE A 164 2.00 -16.57 -0.21
N THR A 165 1.47 -15.80 -1.15
CA THR A 165 1.06 -16.26 -2.48
C THR A 165 1.49 -15.25 -3.53
N SER A 166 1.79 -15.71 -4.74
CA SER A 166 2.14 -14.84 -5.86
C SER A 166 0.96 -13.97 -6.29
N ILE A 167 1.26 -12.72 -6.72
CA ILE A 167 0.27 -11.82 -7.32
C ILE A 167 -0.33 -12.41 -8.62
N ASP A 168 0.36 -13.31 -9.29
CA ASP A 168 -0.13 -13.99 -10.48
C ASP A 168 -1.36 -14.88 -10.20
N ASN A 169 -1.61 -15.23 -8.93
CA ASN A 169 -2.78 -15.97 -8.47
C ASN A 169 -3.97 -15.09 -8.11
N ILE A 170 -3.84 -13.75 -8.26
CA ILE A 170 -4.82 -12.77 -7.81
C ILE A 170 -5.48 -12.11 -9.03
N THR A 171 -6.79 -11.91 -8.94
CA THR A 171 -7.57 -11.29 -9.99
C THR A 171 -8.23 -10.00 -9.51
N VAL A 172 -8.31 -9.00 -10.39
CA VAL A 172 -9.03 -7.74 -10.11
C VAL A 172 -10.50 -8.05 -9.79
N GLY A 173 -11.00 -7.47 -8.70
CA GLY A 173 -12.33 -7.71 -8.14
C GLY A 173 -12.36 -8.77 -7.02
N GLU A 174 -11.28 -9.52 -6.78
CA GLU A 174 -11.19 -10.43 -5.63
C GLU A 174 -11.19 -9.67 -4.29
N LEU A 175 -11.63 -10.37 -3.24
CA LEU A 175 -11.63 -9.86 -1.88
C LEU A 175 -10.20 -9.56 -1.43
N ALA A 176 -9.98 -8.35 -0.95
CA ALA A 176 -8.74 -7.88 -0.34
C ALA A 176 -9.00 -7.51 1.12
N ILE A 177 -8.30 -8.15 2.04
CA ILE A 177 -8.40 -7.86 3.47
C ILE A 177 -7.06 -7.31 3.92
N ALA A 178 -7.05 -6.05 4.37
CA ALA A 178 -5.86 -5.42 4.95
C ALA A 178 -5.85 -5.63 6.47
N VAL A 179 -4.73 -6.14 6.96
CA VAL A 179 -4.49 -6.40 8.38
C VAL A 179 -3.26 -5.62 8.81
N GLY A 180 -3.42 -4.79 9.83
CA GLY A 180 -2.34 -4.04 10.45
C GLY A 180 -2.53 -3.95 11.95
N SER A 181 -1.55 -3.41 12.66
CA SER A 181 -1.56 -3.26 14.12
C SER A 181 -1.24 -1.82 14.54
N PRO A 182 -2.12 -0.84 14.23
CA PRO A 182 -1.88 0.56 14.59
C PRO A 182 -1.92 0.76 16.10
N PHE A 183 -1.03 1.61 16.63
CA PHE A 183 -1.03 2.12 18.01
C PHE A 183 -0.82 1.07 19.13
N GLY A 184 -0.27 -0.12 18.84
CA GLY A 184 -0.10 -1.17 19.87
C GLY A 184 -1.44 -1.68 20.46
N LEU A 185 -2.55 -1.24 19.90
CA LEU A 185 -3.89 -1.72 20.21
C LEU A 185 -4.19 -2.97 19.35
N GLN A 186 -5.31 -3.64 19.62
CA GLN A 186 -5.74 -4.81 18.85
C GLN A 186 -5.66 -4.55 17.34
N GLN A 187 -5.25 -5.57 16.57
CA GLN A 187 -5.10 -5.47 15.12
C GLN A 187 -6.35 -4.90 14.45
N THR A 188 -6.12 -3.99 13.52
CA THR A 188 -7.16 -3.41 12.67
C THR A 188 -7.30 -4.24 11.41
N VAL A 189 -8.53 -4.61 11.08
CA VAL A 189 -8.88 -5.33 9.86
C VAL A 189 -9.82 -4.46 9.03
N THR A 190 -9.44 -4.21 7.79
CA THR A 190 -10.31 -3.55 6.81
C THR A 190 -10.48 -4.45 5.60
N GLN A 191 -11.58 -4.31 4.87
CA GLN A 191 -11.86 -5.12 3.68
C GLN A 191 -12.26 -4.24 2.50
N GLY A 192 -11.98 -4.74 1.34
CA GLY A 192 -12.32 -4.17 0.05
C GLY A 192 -12.08 -5.20 -1.05
N VAL A 193 -11.70 -4.73 -2.22
CA VAL A 193 -11.34 -5.58 -3.37
C VAL A 193 -9.99 -5.17 -3.94
N VAL A 194 -9.41 -6.05 -4.72
CA VAL A 194 -8.30 -5.70 -5.61
C VAL A 194 -8.86 -4.83 -6.72
N SER A 195 -8.59 -3.52 -6.65
CA SER A 195 -9.12 -2.54 -7.62
C SER A 195 -8.34 -2.53 -8.94
N ALA A 196 -7.02 -2.78 -8.87
CA ALA A 196 -6.14 -2.90 -10.04
C ALA A 196 -4.83 -3.58 -9.64
N ILE A 197 -4.11 -4.09 -10.64
CA ILE A 197 -2.76 -4.67 -10.54
C ILE A 197 -1.88 -3.96 -11.57
N GLY A 198 -0.57 -3.88 -11.29
CA GLY A 198 0.39 -3.26 -12.20
C GLY A 198 0.29 -1.73 -12.22
N ARG A 199 0.08 -1.10 -11.05
CA ARG A 199 0.10 0.36 -10.92
C ARG A 199 1.52 0.86 -10.67
N ASP A 200 1.90 1.87 -11.42
CA ASP A 200 3.20 2.52 -11.28
C ASP A 200 3.00 3.91 -10.70
N LEU A 201 3.76 4.25 -9.69
CA LEU A 201 3.73 5.55 -9.01
C LEU A 201 5.13 6.12 -8.93
N GLN A 202 5.26 7.41 -9.21
CA GLN A 202 6.46 8.18 -8.96
C GLN A 202 6.08 9.35 -8.06
N PRO A 203 6.29 9.24 -6.74
CA PRO A 203 5.85 10.23 -5.77
C PRO A 203 6.44 11.62 -6.01
N SER A 204 7.67 11.70 -6.53
CA SER A 204 8.33 12.93 -6.99
C SER A 204 9.21 12.66 -8.20
N SER A 205 9.61 13.71 -8.93
CA SER A 205 10.52 13.57 -10.08
C SER A 205 11.86 12.92 -9.73
N ASP A 206 12.29 13.06 -8.49
CA ASP A 206 13.60 12.63 -8.01
C ASP A 206 13.55 11.33 -7.20
N SER A 207 12.34 10.77 -6.98
CA SER A 207 12.19 9.50 -6.29
C SER A 207 12.32 8.33 -7.25
N TYR A 208 12.81 7.20 -6.72
CA TYR A 208 12.75 5.93 -7.44
C TYR A 208 11.27 5.55 -7.69
N PRO A 209 10.90 5.05 -8.88
CA PRO A 209 9.52 4.69 -9.17
C PRO A 209 9.13 3.43 -8.39
N MET A 210 7.98 3.46 -7.75
CA MET A 210 7.32 2.28 -7.20
C MET A 210 6.48 1.66 -8.33
N VAL A 211 6.80 0.42 -8.68
CA VAL A 211 6.20 -0.24 -9.84
C VAL A 211 5.38 -1.46 -9.44
N ASP A 212 4.48 -1.88 -10.33
CA ASP A 212 3.66 -3.09 -10.19
C ASP A 212 2.78 -3.13 -8.94
N LEU A 213 2.46 -1.96 -8.36
CA LEU A 213 1.68 -1.89 -7.13
C LEU A 213 0.27 -2.46 -7.31
N ILE A 214 -0.23 -3.06 -6.25
CA ILE A 214 -1.61 -3.50 -6.12
C ILE A 214 -2.43 -2.33 -5.58
N GLN A 215 -3.50 -1.95 -6.30
CA GLN A 215 -4.47 -0.98 -5.82
C GLN A 215 -5.64 -1.68 -5.15
N THR A 216 -6.06 -1.17 -3.99
CA THR A 216 -7.25 -1.64 -3.25
C THR A 216 -8.08 -0.49 -2.71
N ASP A 217 -9.37 -0.69 -2.52
CA ASP A 217 -10.25 0.20 -1.79
C ASP A 217 -10.43 -0.20 -0.30
N ALA A 218 -9.82 -1.32 0.11
CA ALA A 218 -9.64 -1.61 1.54
C ALA A 218 -8.96 -0.41 2.23
N ALA A 219 -9.49 0.02 3.36
CA ALA A 219 -8.98 1.23 4.00
C ALA A 219 -7.55 1.03 4.54
N ILE A 220 -6.57 1.63 3.86
CA ILE A 220 -5.18 1.74 4.32
C ILE A 220 -5.04 3.09 5.03
N ASN A 221 -4.50 3.08 6.23
CA ASN A 221 -4.29 4.28 7.06
C ASN A 221 -2.94 4.18 7.77
N PRO A 222 -2.40 5.30 8.31
CA PRO A 222 -1.21 5.26 9.16
C PRO A 222 -1.34 4.19 10.26
N GLY A 223 -0.32 3.34 10.39
CA GLY A 223 -0.30 2.17 11.25
C GLY A 223 -0.58 0.84 10.55
N ASN A 224 -1.27 0.82 9.39
CA ASN A 224 -1.38 -0.40 8.57
C ASN A 224 -0.18 -0.59 7.64
N SER A 225 0.66 0.45 7.42
CA SER A 225 1.88 0.36 6.60
C SER A 225 2.81 -0.71 7.14
N GLY A 226 3.33 -1.56 6.26
CA GLY A 226 4.11 -2.76 6.59
C GLY A 226 3.28 -3.98 6.98
N GLY A 227 1.96 -3.83 7.14
CA GLY A 227 1.02 -4.92 7.40
C GLY A 227 0.60 -5.68 6.15
N ALA A 228 -0.19 -6.72 6.33
CA ALA A 228 -0.57 -7.67 5.29
C ALA A 228 -1.79 -7.21 4.47
N LEU A 229 -1.73 -7.43 3.16
CA LEU A 229 -2.90 -7.50 2.29
C LEU A 229 -3.10 -8.97 1.91
N VAL A 230 -4.25 -9.55 2.32
CA VAL A 230 -4.49 -10.99 2.19
C VAL A 230 -5.74 -11.31 1.38
N ASN A 231 -5.73 -12.48 0.72
CA ASN A 231 -6.86 -13.02 -0.03
C ASN A 231 -7.87 -13.73 0.90
N SER A 232 -8.92 -14.30 0.31
CA SER A 232 -9.97 -15.04 1.03
C SER A 232 -9.48 -16.34 1.72
N SER A 233 -8.27 -16.81 1.41
CA SER A 233 -7.61 -17.97 2.05
C SER A 233 -6.68 -17.54 3.20
N GLY A 234 -6.51 -16.22 3.43
CA GLY A 234 -5.58 -15.68 4.42
C GLY A 234 -4.13 -15.73 3.98
N GLN A 235 -3.86 -15.79 2.67
CA GLN A 235 -2.52 -15.74 2.12
C GLN A 235 -2.17 -14.30 1.76
N VAL A 236 -0.96 -13.86 2.14
CA VAL A 236 -0.44 -12.52 1.86
C VAL A 236 -0.06 -12.43 0.38
N PHE A 237 -0.68 -11.51 -0.34
CA PHE A 237 -0.34 -11.19 -1.73
C PHE A 237 0.23 -9.78 -1.89
N GLY A 238 0.25 -8.98 -0.80
CA GLY A 238 0.86 -7.65 -0.81
C GLY A 238 1.19 -7.13 0.59
N ILE A 239 2.12 -6.15 0.63
CA ILE A 239 2.51 -5.41 1.82
C ILE A 239 1.88 -4.03 1.73
N ASN A 240 0.98 -3.69 2.66
CA ASN A 240 0.34 -2.37 2.69
C ASN A 240 1.42 -1.28 2.80
N THR A 241 1.40 -0.27 1.94
CA THR A 241 2.45 0.76 1.97
C THR A 241 1.92 2.18 2.04
N MET A 242 1.10 2.62 1.11
CA MET A 242 0.69 4.02 1.04
C MET A 242 -0.75 4.20 0.56
N ILE A 243 -1.24 5.45 0.70
CA ILE A 243 -2.48 5.91 0.09
C ILE A 243 -2.18 7.00 -0.93
N TYR A 244 -2.96 7.05 -2.00
CA TYR A 244 -3.00 8.23 -2.87
C TYR A 244 -4.08 9.19 -2.33
N SER A 245 -3.64 10.27 -1.70
CA SER A 245 -4.58 11.19 -1.08
C SER A 245 -4.07 12.64 -1.13
N PRO A 246 -4.77 13.52 -1.87
CA PRO A 246 -4.47 14.95 -1.85
C PRO A 246 -4.69 15.61 -0.47
N SER A 247 -5.52 15.01 0.37
CA SER A 247 -5.88 15.53 1.70
C SER A 247 -5.14 14.85 2.86
N GLY A 248 -4.35 13.79 2.58
CA GLY A 248 -3.72 12.95 3.61
C GLY A 248 -4.65 11.91 4.28
N ALA A 249 -5.96 11.94 3.99
CA ALA A 249 -6.91 10.94 4.49
C ALA A 249 -7.19 9.88 3.42
N ASN A 250 -7.54 8.66 3.84
CA ASN A 250 -7.92 7.60 2.91
C ASN A 250 -9.13 8.05 2.06
N SER A 251 -8.96 8.02 0.73
CA SER A 251 -9.98 8.37 -0.26
C SER A 251 -10.52 7.16 -1.03
N GLY A 252 -10.31 5.93 -0.52
CA GLY A 252 -10.67 4.69 -1.20
C GLY A 252 -9.62 4.25 -2.24
N VAL A 253 -8.40 4.80 -2.16
CA VAL A 253 -7.28 4.43 -3.04
C VAL A 253 -6.07 4.13 -2.17
N GLY A 254 -5.85 2.87 -1.88
CA GLY A 254 -4.69 2.33 -1.18
C GLY A 254 -3.81 1.52 -2.12
N PHE A 255 -2.53 1.39 -1.77
CA PHE A 255 -1.55 0.63 -2.52
C PHE A 255 -0.78 -0.34 -1.62
N ALA A 256 -0.45 -1.49 -2.20
CA ALA A 256 0.42 -2.48 -1.58
C ALA A 256 1.52 -2.92 -2.55
N ILE A 257 2.70 -3.22 -2.01
CA ILE A 257 3.81 -3.82 -2.74
C ILE A 257 3.49 -5.29 -2.95
N PRO A 258 3.63 -5.86 -4.16
CA PRO A 258 3.38 -7.28 -4.39
C PRO A 258 4.26 -8.19 -3.52
N SER A 259 3.68 -9.29 -3.06
CA SER A 259 4.40 -10.27 -2.24
C SER A 259 5.63 -10.85 -2.95
N ASP A 260 5.56 -11.07 -4.27
CA ASP A 260 6.69 -11.58 -5.05
C ASP A 260 7.92 -10.65 -4.93
N THR A 261 7.71 -9.33 -5.08
CA THR A 261 8.76 -8.35 -4.87
C THR A 261 9.23 -8.32 -3.41
N ALA A 262 8.28 -8.28 -2.46
CA ALA A 262 8.61 -8.17 -1.04
C ALA A 262 9.39 -9.38 -0.53
N VAL A 263 9.01 -10.59 -0.92
CA VAL A 263 9.70 -11.84 -0.55
C VAL A 263 11.08 -11.89 -1.17
N ASN A 264 11.22 -11.58 -2.47
CA ASN A 264 12.52 -11.60 -3.13
C ASN A 264 13.53 -10.62 -2.47
N ILE A 265 13.08 -9.39 -2.20
CA ILE A 265 13.91 -8.37 -1.52
C ILE A 265 14.24 -8.80 -0.09
N ALA A 266 13.26 -9.36 0.65
CA ALA A 266 13.48 -9.83 2.02
C ALA A 266 14.49 -10.98 2.07
N ASP A 267 14.41 -11.95 1.16
CA ASP A 267 15.36 -13.07 1.09
C ASP A 267 16.79 -12.58 0.80
N GLN A 268 16.96 -11.61 -0.10
CA GLN A 268 18.25 -11.00 -0.36
C GLN A 268 18.80 -10.28 0.88
N ILE A 269 17.96 -9.49 1.57
CA ILE A 269 18.34 -8.79 2.81
C ILE A 269 18.75 -9.78 3.91
N ILE A 270 17.98 -10.85 4.10
CA ILE A 270 18.29 -11.88 5.12
C ILE A 270 19.62 -12.55 4.80
N LYS A 271 19.88 -12.85 3.54
CA LYS A 271 21.08 -13.56 3.10
C LYS A 271 22.33 -12.69 3.05
N ASN A 272 22.21 -11.44 2.60
CA ASN A 272 23.34 -10.58 2.25
C ASN A 272 23.46 -9.32 3.12
N GLY A 273 22.41 -8.97 3.90
CA GLY A 273 22.30 -7.72 4.65
C GLY A 273 21.75 -6.55 3.80
N GLU A 274 21.67 -6.71 2.51
CA GLU A 274 21.20 -5.70 1.55
C GLU A 274 20.52 -6.36 0.34
N ALA A 275 19.69 -5.61 -0.36
CA ALA A 275 19.09 -6.04 -1.62
C ALA A 275 19.86 -5.43 -2.81
N SER A 276 19.91 -6.14 -3.92
CA SER A 276 20.51 -5.68 -5.17
C SER A 276 19.55 -5.95 -6.32
N ILE A 277 19.02 -4.86 -6.90
CA ILE A 277 18.15 -4.97 -8.08
C ILE A 277 19.00 -5.33 -9.29
N PRO A 278 18.70 -6.44 -9.97
CA PRO A 278 19.48 -6.88 -11.12
C PRO A 278 19.45 -5.86 -12.26
N TYR A 279 20.50 -5.89 -13.06
CA TYR A 279 20.71 -4.99 -14.18
C TYR A 279 21.01 -5.75 -15.48
N ILE A 280 20.51 -5.25 -16.62
CA ILE A 280 20.71 -5.89 -17.92
C ILE A 280 21.61 -5.11 -18.86
N GLY A 281 21.83 -3.81 -18.63
CA GLY A 281 22.77 -3.00 -19.41
C GLY A 281 22.21 -2.50 -20.74
N ILE A 282 21.01 -1.92 -20.74
CA ILE A 282 20.43 -1.24 -21.91
C ILE A 282 20.08 0.21 -21.59
N GLU A 283 20.10 1.05 -22.60
CA GLU A 283 19.44 2.35 -22.60
C GLU A 283 18.17 2.22 -23.43
N MET A 284 17.05 2.64 -22.83
CA MET A 284 15.72 2.51 -23.42
C MET A 284 15.34 3.80 -24.12
N GLY A 285 14.94 3.69 -25.38
CA GLY A 285 14.48 4.80 -26.20
C GLY A 285 12.96 4.77 -26.44
N LYS A 286 12.48 5.81 -27.13
CA LYS A 286 11.08 5.87 -27.52
C LYS A 286 10.79 4.86 -28.62
N ASN A 287 9.90 3.90 -28.38
CA ASN A 287 9.42 3.01 -29.41
C ASN A 287 8.45 3.76 -30.36
N THR A 288 8.84 3.85 -31.64
CA THR A 288 8.05 4.50 -32.70
C THR A 288 7.52 3.50 -33.72
N THR A 289 7.64 2.20 -33.46
CA THR A 289 7.16 1.13 -34.35
C THR A 289 5.76 0.65 -33.95
N ASP A 290 5.13 -0.16 -34.80
CA ASP A 290 3.84 -0.81 -34.50
C ASP A 290 4.00 -2.04 -33.58
N VAL A 291 5.23 -2.48 -33.30
CA VAL A 291 5.49 -3.62 -32.42
C VAL A 291 5.52 -3.12 -30.97
N LYS A 292 4.64 -3.65 -30.14
CA LYS A 292 4.62 -3.34 -28.72
C LYS A 292 5.87 -3.91 -28.06
N GLY A 293 6.47 -3.12 -27.16
CA GLY A 293 7.67 -3.52 -26.46
C GLY A 293 8.61 -2.35 -26.15
N ILE A 294 9.72 -2.65 -25.48
CA ILE A 294 10.75 -1.70 -25.06
C ILE A 294 11.80 -1.59 -26.16
N PHE A 295 11.93 -0.40 -26.74
CA PHE A 295 12.96 -0.13 -27.74
C PHE A 295 14.32 0.03 -27.09
N VAL A 296 15.30 -0.75 -27.53
CA VAL A 296 16.71 -0.70 -27.10
C VAL A 296 17.41 0.37 -27.93
N GLU A 297 17.70 1.53 -27.32
CA GLU A 297 18.42 2.61 -27.98
C GLU A 297 19.94 2.32 -28.02
N ASN A 298 20.50 1.88 -26.89
CA ASN A 298 21.88 1.46 -26.76
C ASN A 298 22.02 0.22 -25.89
N VAL A 299 23.13 -0.49 -26.08
CA VAL A 299 23.55 -1.61 -25.24
C VAL A 299 24.90 -1.26 -24.63
N LEU A 300 24.99 -1.39 -23.31
CA LEU A 300 26.20 -1.08 -22.56
C LEU A 300 27.22 -2.23 -22.64
N ASN A 301 28.47 -1.89 -22.90
CA ASN A 301 29.56 -2.89 -23.07
C ASN A 301 29.85 -3.61 -21.74
N GLY A 302 30.03 -4.93 -21.81
CA GLY A 302 30.35 -5.77 -20.66
C GLY A 302 29.14 -6.21 -19.82
N TYR A 303 27.93 -5.77 -20.18
CA TYR A 303 26.71 -6.12 -19.46
C TYR A 303 25.91 -7.27 -20.10
N PRO A 304 24.93 -7.84 -19.36
CA PRO A 304 24.16 -8.99 -19.81
C PRO A 304 23.55 -8.87 -21.21
N ALA A 305 23.02 -7.72 -21.56
CA ALA A 305 22.37 -7.51 -22.87
C ALA A 305 23.38 -7.69 -24.02
N GLU A 306 24.59 -7.11 -23.93
CA GLU A 306 25.63 -7.30 -24.91
C GLU A 306 26.06 -8.77 -25.00
N ASN A 307 26.35 -9.38 -23.83
CA ASN A 307 26.85 -10.75 -23.75
C ASN A 307 25.82 -11.77 -24.29
N SER A 308 24.52 -11.47 -24.19
CA SER A 308 23.47 -12.30 -24.73
C SER A 308 23.14 -12.04 -26.20
N GLY A 309 23.72 -11.01 -26.81
CA GLY A 309 23.51 -10.66 -28.21
C GLY A 309 22.30 -9.77 -28.49
N ILE A 310 21.76 -9.10 -27.50
CA ILE A 310 20.79 -7.98 -27.66
C ILE A 310 21.56 -6.82 -28.31
N LYS A 311 20.93 -6.06 -29.19
CA LYS A 311 21.54 -4.98 -29.97
C LYS A 311 20.67 -3.73 -29.94
N ALA A 312 21.29 -2.59 -30.18
CA ALA A 312 20.58 -1.36 -30.49
C ALA A 312 19.64 -1.58 -31.68
N GLY A 313 18.42 -1.09 -31.60
CA GLY A 313 17.33 -1.30 -32.56
C GLY A 313 16.43 -2.50 -32.26
N ASP A 314 16.74 -3.35 -31.30
CA ASP A 314 15.84 -4.41 -30.86
C ASP A 314 14.62 -3.83 -30.12
N ILE A 315 13.53 -4.58 -30.13
CA ILE A 315 12.38 -4.32 -29.27
C ILE A 315 12.22 -5.53 -28.36
N ILE A 316 12.39 -5.33 -27.05
CA ILE A 316 12.12 -6.37 -26.06
C ILE A 316 10.60 -6.45 -25.88
N THR A 317 10.01 -7.59 -26.25
CA THR A 317 8.55 -7.81 -26.21
C THR A 317 8.12 -8.66 -25.04
N GLU A 318 9.02 -9.50 -24.50
CA GLU A 318 8.73 -10.37 -23.36
C GLU A 318 9.99 -10.53 -22.51
N PHE A 319 9.82 -10.53 -21.19
CA PHE A 319 10.88 -10.76 -20.21
C PHE A 319 10.37 -11.74 -19.15
N ALA A 320 11.11 -12.80 -18.89
CA ALA A 320 10.74 -13.85 -17.93
C ALA A 320 9.33 -14.45 -18.16
N GLY A 321 8.87 -14.54 -19.42
CA GLY A 321 7.53 -15.08 -19.77
C GLY A 321 6.39 -14.07 -19.63
N LYS A 322 6.68 -12.79 -19.34
CA LYS A 322 5.70 -11.71 -19.24
C LYS A 322 5.91 -10.68 -20.36
N ASP A 323 4.83 -10.25 -21.00
CA ASP A 323 4.89 -9.15 -21.95
C ASP A 323 5.33 -7.86 -21.26
N VAL A 324 6.28 -7.12 -21.88
CA VAL A 324 6.79 -5.84 -21.39
C VAL A 324 6.69 -4.78 -22.47
N GLU A 325 5.99 -3.69 -22.17
CA GLU A 325 5.78 -2.56 -23.08
C GLU A 325 6.40 -1.25 -22.55
N THR A 326 6.67 -1.18 -21.24
CA THR A 326 7.19 0.01 -20.56
C THR A 326 8.42 -0.30 -19.70
N PRO A 327 9.31 0.69 -19.46
CA PRO A 327 10.42 0.55 -18.52
C PRO A 327 9.98 0.07 -17.13
N TYR A 328 8.82 0.49 -16.66
CA TYR A 328 8.28 0.10 -15.35
C TYR A 328 7.93 -1.39 -15.30
N GLN A 329 7.34 -1.93 -16.37
CA GLN A 329 7.05 -3.36 -16.45
C GLN A 329 8.34 -4.21 -16.48
N LEU A 330 9.40 -3.74 -17.16
CA LEU A 330 10.70 -4.40 -17.09
C LEU A 330 11.28 -4.34 -15.67
N LEU A 331 11.24 -3.18 -15.03
CA LEU A 331 11.70 -3.03 -13.66
C LEU A 331 10.92 -3.94 -12.70
N ALA A 332 9.61 -4.05 -12.87
CA ALA A 332 8.76 -4.95 -12.09
C ALA A 332 9.22 -6.42 -12.22
N GLN A 333 9.62 -6.85 -13.42
CA GLN A 333 10.18 -8.19 -13.58
C GLN A 333 11.56 -8.33 -12.94
N LEU A 334 12.44 -7.34 -13.08
CA LEU A 334 13.76 -7.37 -12.46
C LEU A 334 13.68 -7.48 -10.93
N LEU A 335 12.72 -6.82 -10.30
CA LEU A 335 12.50 -6.88 -8.83
C LEU A 335 12.07 -8.26 -8.31
N ARG A 336 11.65 -9.16 -9.20
CA ARG A 336 11.23 -10.54 -8.88
C ARG A 336 12.34 -11.57 -9.10
N HIS A 337 13.53 -11.13 -9.50
CA HIS A 337 14.66 -12.00 -9.85
C HIS A 337 15.94 -11.61 -9.13
N ASP A 338 16.85 -12.58 -9.03
CA ASP A 338 18.17 -12.40 -8.42
C ASP A 338 19.27 -12.14 -9.45
N VAL A 339 20.34 -11.51 -9.00
CA VAL A 339 21.61 -11.45 -9.76
C VAL A 339 22.10 -12.88 -9.97
N GLY A 340 22.40 -13.22 -11.24
CA GLY A 340 22.80 -14.56 -11.65
C GLY A 340 21.68 -15.41 -12.25
N ASP A 341 20.44 -14.99 -12.16
CA ASP A 341 19.31 -15.69 -12.79
C ASP A 341 19.46 -15.69 -14.32
N ASN A 342 19.10 -16.84 -14.91
CA ASN A 342 19.06 -16.98 -16.36
C ASN A 342 17.64 -16.76 -16.88
N ILE A 343 17.42 -15.62 -17.50
CA ILE A 343 16.11 -15.14 -17.94
C ILE A 343 15.95 -15.34 -19.44
N LYS A 344 14.82 -15.88 -19.86
CA LYS A 344 14.40 -15.91 -21.26
C LYS A 344 13.80 -14.56 -21.64
N VAL A 345 14.34 -13.93 -22.69
CA VAL A 345 13.90 -12.67 -23.25
C VAL A 345 13.47 -12.87 -24.68
N ARG A 346 12.29 -12.41 -25.06
CA ARG A 346 11.88 -12.38 -26.46
C ARG A 346 12.05 -10.97 -27.01
N ILE A 347 12.79 -10.89 -28.11
CA ILE A 347 13.00 -9.63 -28.83
C ILE A 347 12.40 -9.71 -30.23
N TYR A 348 12.11 -8.54 -30.80
CA TYR A 348 11.80 -8.37 -32.22
C TYR A 348 12.94 -7.63 -32.89
N ARG A 349 13.50 -8.24 -33.96
CA ARG A 349 14.62 -7.74 -34.76
C ARG A 349 14.41 -8.11 -36.23
N ASP A 350 14.55 -7.15 -37.16
CA ASP A 350 14.52 -7.38 -38.62
C ASP A 350 13.28 -8.18 -39.09
N GLY A 351 12.10 -7.86 -38.56
CA GLY A 351 10.85 -8.52 -38.92
C GLY A 351 10.60 -9.88 -38.27
N LYS A 352 11.42 -10.31 -37.29
CA LYS A 352 11.34 -11.65 -36.65
C LYS A 352 11.40 -11.55 -35.14
N TYR A 353 10.69 -12.47 -34.50
CA TYR A 353 10.85 -12.70 -33.05
C TYR A 353 11.99 -13.70 -32.81
N LEU A 354 12.84 -13.38 -31.84
CA LEU A 354 13.97 -14.21 -31.41
C LEU A 354 13.89 -14.41 -29.90
N GLU A 355 14.23 -15.61 -29.43
CA GLU A 355 14.39 -15.89 -28.00
C GLU A 355 15.88 -15.84 -27.65
N ILE A 356 16.19 -15.14 -26.57
CA ILE A 356 17.55 -14.92 -26.07
C ILE A 356 17.56 -15.32 -24.58
N ASN A 357 18.59 -16.04 -24.15
CA ASN A 357 18.86 -16.29 -22.75
C ASN A 357 19.84 -15.23 -22.24
N LEU A 358 19.49 -14.59 -21.15
CA LEU A 358 20.22 -13.50 -20.54
C LEU A 358 20.47 -13.81 -19.07
N VAL A 359 21.72 -13.74 -18.61
CA VAL A 359 22.08 -13.91 -17.20
C VAL A 359 22.13 -12.53 -16.56
N LEU A 360 21.33 -12.31 -15.53
CA LEU A 360 21.24 -11.04 -14.81
C LEU A 360 22.55 -10.71 -14.07
N ALA A 361 22.96 -9.44 -14.04
CA ALA A 361 24.17 -9.00 -13.34
C ALA A 361 23.85 -7.89 -12.33
N GLN A 362 24.83 -7.58 -11.49
CA GLN A 362 24.76 -6.41 -10.62
C GLN A 362 24.80 -5.12 -11.44
N PRO A 363 24.12 -4.05 -10.98
CA PRO A 363 24.26 -2.73 -11.57
C PRO A 363 25.71 -2.25 -11.47
N PRO A 364 26.11 -1.29 -12.34
CA PRO A 364 27.42 -0.65 -12.20
C PRO A 364 27.53 -0.03 -10.81
N GLN A 365 28.64 -0.29 -10.12
CA GLN A 365 28.94 0.44 -8.89
C GLN A 365 29.13 1.91 -9.27
N GLU A 366 28.30 2.80 -8.72
CA GLU A 366 28.59 4.23 -8.80
C GLU A 366 29.99 4.45 -8.22
N GLN A 367 30.93 4.85 -9.05
CA GLN A 367 32.22 5.30 -8.56
C GLN A 367 31.93 6.54 -7.72
N ALA A 368 32.07 6.40 -6.40
CA ALA A 368 31.98 7.54 -5.49
C ALA A 368 32.96 8.61 -5.97
N ALA A 369 32.42 9.71 -6.51
CA ALA A 369 33.17 10.85 -7.01
C ALA A 369 33.57 11.77 -5.86
#